data_f90457251020ae27c0afedbd71a70e07
#
_entry.id   f90457251020ae27c0afedbd71a70e07
#
_cell.length_a   1.000
_cell.length_b   1.000
_cell.length_c   1.000
_cell.angle_alpha   90.00
_cell.angle_beta   90.00
_cell.angle_gamma   90.00
#
_symmetry.space_group_name_H-M   'P 1'
#
loop_
_entity.id
_entity.type
_entity.pdbx_description
1 polymer ?
#
loop_
_entity_poly.entity_id
_entity_poly.type
_entity_poly.pdbx_seq_one_letter_code
_entity_poly.pdbx_strand_id
1 'polypeptide(L)'
;MSADRRPEDGSGLATGRVVVVTGGAQGIGRAIVDRFVVEGATVVVGDLNDPGAIGAGLDVAGYREWVPLDVTDEASVMEFAESVHAGHGGVDVLVNNAGIMANRSVADETVADWDLTMAVNLRGPFLMAKHLLPLMEGRDNPAIVNIGSIEGLGANARHASYAASKAGVHGLTRALAVDLGPAGIRCNAVAPGWVDTDLNRAYVDKHPDRDRAIAELASLHPVGRIGDPTDVAATVLWLSTPDAGFVTGQVLTVDGGRMSRLSLPPSLADDA
;
A
#
# COMPACT_ATOMS: atom_id res chain seq x y z
N MET A 1 3.84 -4.59 -31.84
CA MET A 1 3.56 -3.26 -31.25
C MET A 1 4.33 -3.22 -29.92
N SER A 2 5.27 -2.29 -29.81
CA SER A 2 6.28 -2.21 -28.76
C SER A 2 5.68 -2.14 -27.35
N ALA A 3 6.12 -3.03 -26.45
CA ALA A 3 5.66 -3.13 -25.07
C ALA A 3 6.38 -2.16 -24.11
N ASP A 4 7.23 -1.28 -24.62
CA ASP A 4 7.94 -0.29 -23.80
C ASP A 4 7.29 1.10 -24.03
N ARG A 5 6.29 1.41 -23.21
CA ARG A 5 5.58 2.70 -23.23
C ARG A 5 6.21 3.76 -22.32
N ARG A 6 7.53 3.70 -22.13
CA ARG A 6 8.21 4.85 -21.57
C ARG A 6 8.04 6.03 -22.53
N PRO A 7 7.87 7.26 -21.99
CA PRO A 7 7.83 8.43 -22.82
C PRO A 7 9.05 8.47 -23.76
N GLU A 8 8.84 8.80 -25.05
CA GLU A 8 9.89 8.79 -26.08
C GLU A 8 11.07 9.74 -25.76
N ASP A 9 10.84 10.69 -24.87
CA ASP A 9 11.84 11.65 -24.36
C ASP A 9 12.72 11.10 -23.23
N GLY A 10 12.53 9.85 -22.81
CA GLY A 10 13.28 9.21 -21.72
C GLY A 10 12.85 9.65 -20.32
N SER A 11 11.75 10.43 -20.17
CA SER A 11 11.23 10.81 -18.87
C SER A 11 10.61 9.59 -18.15
N GLY A 12 10.59 9.62 -16.81
CA GLY A 12 9.94 8.56 -16.01
C GLY A 12 8.43 8.64 -16.08
N LEU A 13 7.76 7.52 -15.75
CA LEU A 13 6.30 7.36 -15.79
C LEU A 13 5.53 8.30 -14.84
N ALA A 14 6.22 8.93 -13.88
CA ALA A 14 5.65 9.84 -12.90
C ALA A 14 6.31 11.21 -12.90
N THR A 15 7.03 11.58 -13.97
CA THR A 15 7.74 12.85 -14.08
C THR A 15 6.81 14.03 -13.85
N GLY A 16 7.21 14.92 -12.93
CA GLY A 16 6.48 16.15 -12.60
C GLY A 16 5.23 15.95 -11.74
N ARG A 17 4.93 14.73 -11.30
CA ARG A 17 3.80 14.44 -10.43
C ARG A 17 4.16 14.60 -8.95
N VAL A 18 3.23 15.08 -8.16
CA VAL A 18 3.31 15.13 -6.70
C VAL A 18 2.60 13.90 -6.12
N VAL A 19 3.35 13.09 -5.38
CA VAL A 19 2.90 11.81 -4.82
C VAL A 19 2.99 11.85 -3.30
N VAL A 20 1.89 11.61 -2.62
CA VAL A 20 1.84 11.45 -1.16
C VAL A 20 1.83 9.97 -0.82
N VAL A 21 2.73 9.53 0.08
CA VAL A 21 2.78 8.15 0.57
C VAL A 21 2.74 8.14 2.09
N THR A 22 1.71 7.54 2.69
CA THR A 22 1.65 7.36 4.15
C THR A 22 2.39 6.10 4.59
N GLY A 23 3.10 6.14 5.73
CA GLY A 23 3.91 5.01 6.19
C GLY A 23 5.07 4.68 5.23
N GLY A 24 5.67 5.71 4.63
CA GLY A 24 6.70 5.57 3.59
C GLY A 24 8.12 5.37 4.11
N ALA A 25 8.33 5.32 5.43
CA ALA A 25 9.66 5.20 6.01
C ALA A 25 10.30 3.81 5.83
N GLN A 26 9.50 2.74 5.72
CA GLN A 26 9.99 1.36 5.66
C GLN A 26 9.10 0.44 4.81
N GLY A 27 9.56 -0.79 4.58
CA GLY A 27 8.80 -1.89 3.98
C GLY A 27 8.22 -1.54 2.60
N ILE A 28 6.94 -1.88 2.38
CA ILE A 28 6.22 -1.62 1.12
C ILE A 28 6.16 -0.12 0.83
N GLY A 29 5.88 0.72 1.84
CA GLY A 29 5.81 2.18 1.67
C GLY A 29 7.12 2.75 1.16
N ARG A 30 8.26 2.31 1.69
CA ARG A 30 9.58 2.73 1.24
C ARG A 30 9.85 2.32 -0.22
N ALA A 31 9.54 1.09 -0.59
CA ALA A 31 9.70 0.63 -1.97
C ALA A 31 8.83 1.43 -2.96
N ILE A 32 7.61 1.83 -2.52
CA ILE A 32 6.75 2.72 -3.30
C ILE A 32 7.39 4.10 -3.47
N VAL A 33 7.87 4.70 -2.38
CA VAL A 33 8.59 5.99 -2.41
C VAL A 33 9.76 5.93 -3.39
N ASP A 34 10.64 4.95 -3.23
CA ASP A 34 11.83 4.79 -4.05
C ASP A 34 11.47 4.57 -5.53
N ARG A 35 10.41 3.82 -5.82
CA ARG A 35 9.93 3.61 -7.18
C ARG A 35 9.44 4.91 -7.82
N PHE A 36 8.62 5.70 -7.15
CA PHE A 36 8.13 6.96 -7.69
C PHE A 36 9.23 8.00 -7.88
N VAL A 37 10.21 8.04 -6.97
CA VAL A 37 11.39 8.91 -7.12
C VAL A 37 12.19 8.55 -8.38
N VAL A 38 12.45 7.26 -8.62
CA VAL A 38 13.13 6.77 -9.83
C VAL A 38 12.36 7.14 -11.10
N GLU A 39 11.03 7.18 -11.03
CA GLU A 39 10.16 7.56 -12.15
C GLU A 39 9.90 9.08 -12.26
N GLY A 40 10.69 9.90 -11.53
CA GLY A 40 10.71 11.35 -11.68
C GLY A 40 9.63 12.12 -10.92
N ALA A 41 8.96 11.49 -9.94
CA ALA A 41 7.99 12.16 -9.10
C ALA A 41 8.65 12.96 -7.97
N THR A 42 7.97 14.03 -7.53
CA THR A 42 8.18 14.62 -6.21
C THR A 42 7.36 13.83 -5.20
N VAL A 43 8.02 13.22 -4.21
CA VAL A 43 7.34 12.36 -3.23
C VAL A 43 7.35 13.01 -1.85
N VAL A 44 6.17 13.19 -1.26
CA VAL A 44 5.97 13.62 0.13
C VAL A 44 5.62 12.41 0.97
N VAL A 45 6.46 12.11 1.95
CA VAL A 45 6.32 10.97 2.86
C VAL A 45 5.68 11.44 4.15
N GLY A 46 4.46 10.96 4.44
CA GLY A 46 3.82 11.12 5.74
C GLY A 46 4.10 9.91 6.63
N ASP A 47 4.83 10.09 7.73
CA ASP A 47 5.16 8.99 8.66
C ASP A 47 5.35 9.56 10.07
N LEU A 48 5.12 8.73 11.10
CA LEU A 48 5.48 9.05 12.48
C LEU A 48 6.99 9.14 12.65
N ASN A 49 7.75 8.36 11.88
CA ASN A 49 9.19 8.26 11.97
C ASN A 49 9.85 8.95 10.77
N ASP A 50 10.90 9.71 11.03
CA ASP A 50 11.73 10.30 9.98
C ASP A 50 12.45 9.19 9.18
N PRO A 51 12.24 9.08 7.86
CA PRO A 51 12.94 8.09 7.03
C PRO A 51 14.45 8.23 7.05
N GLY A 52 14.97 9.43 7.29
CA GLY A 52 16.40 9.68 7.46
C GLY A 52 16.98 9.04 8.71
N ALA A 53 16.18 8.87 9.76
CA ALA A 53 16.57 8.19 10.98
C ALA A 53 16.57 6.64 10.85
N ILE A 54 15.87 6.08 9.87
CA ILE A 54 15.71 4.63 9.68
C ILE A 54 16.75 4.04 8.71
N GLY A 55 17.66 4.84 8.20
CA GLY A 55 18.77 4.37 7.35
C GLY A 55 18.83 5.05 5.98
N ALA A 56 19.89 5.76 5.77
CA ALA A 56 20.26 6.33 4.48
C ALA A 56 20.53 5.21 3.48
N GLY A 57 19.82 5.18 2.37
CA GLY A 57 20.00 4.11 1.39
C GLY A 57 19.66 4.45 -0.06
N LEU A 58 19.30 5.69 -0.41
CA LEU A 58 19.20 6.06 -1.81
C LEU A 58 19.61 7.53 -1.98
N ASP A 59 20.83 7.70 -2.48
CA ASP A 59 21.29 8.90 -3.16
C ASP A 59 20.72 8.86 -4.60
N VAL A 60 19.39 8.79 -4.71
CA VAL A 60 18.71 8.89 -6.01
C VAL A 60 18.39 10.36 -6.20
N ALA A 61 18.78 10.92 -7.35
CA ALA A 61 18.49 12.28 -7.77
C ALA A 61 16.97 12.49 -7.98
N GLY A 62 16.19 12.34 -6.88
CA GLY A 62 14.75 12.53 -6.82
C GLY A 62 14.40 13.14 -5.47
N TYR A 63 13.59 14.19 -5.52
CA TYR A 63 13.20 14.93 -4.33
C TYR A 63 12.16 14.13 -3.54
N ARG A 64 12.46 13.84 -2.28
CA ARG A 64 11.52 13.35 -1.28
C ARG A 64 11.53 14.27 -0.08
N GLU A 65 10.37 14.57 0.42
CA GLU A 65 10.16 15.35 1.64
C GLU A 65 9.48 14.48 2.67
N TRP A 66 9.94 14.54 3.91
CA TRP A 66 9.25 13.93 5.04
C TRP A 66 8.49 15.00 5.83
N VAL A 67 7.23 14.70 6.15
CA VAL A 67 6.38 15.52 6.99
C VAL A 67 5.81 14.62 8.09
N PRO A 68 5.91 14.99 9.37
CA PRO A 68 5.31 14.22 10.47
C PRO A 68 3.83 13.98 10.22
N LEU A 69 3.38 12.73 10.42
CA LEU A 69 1.97 12.39 10.22
C LEU A 69 1.53 11.26 11.15
N ASP A 70 0.55 11.53 11.99
CA ASP A 70 -0.27 10.52 12.63
C ASP A 70 -1.61 10.40 11.90
N VAL A 71 -1.80 9.33 11.12
CA VAL A 71 -3.02 9.10 10.35
C VAL A 71 -4.25 8.86 11.23
N THR A 72 -4.08 8.62 12.54
CA THR A 72 -5.18 8.41 13.49
C THR A 72 -5.73 9.72 14.06
N ASP A 73 -4.98 10.81 13.96
CA ASP A 73 -5.34 12.14 14.44
C ASP A 73 -5.73 13.05 13.26
N GLU A 74 -6.99 13.47 13.23
CA GLU A 74 -7.50 14.33 12.16
C GLU A 74 -6.79 15.68 12.13
N ALA A 75 -6.38 16.25 13.28
CA ALA A 75 -5.62 17.51 13.31
C ALA A 75 -4.26 17.34 12.63
N SER A 76 -3.54 16.26 12.93
CA SER A 76 -2.27 15.93 12.27
C SER A 76 -2.43 15.76 10.75
N VAL A 77 -3.53 15.11 10.31
CA VAL A 77 -3.82 14.96 8.87
C VAL A 77 -4.10 16.32 8.21
N MET A 78 -4.80 17.24 8.88
CA MET A 78 -5.05 18.58 8.37
C MET A 78 -3.77 19.41 8.25
N GLU A 79 -2.92 19.40 9.28
CA GLU A 79 -1.62 20.08 9.26
C GLU A 79 -0.71 19.50 8.16
N PHE A 80 -0.74 18.20 7.97
CA PHE A 80 -0.03 17.54 6.87
C PHE A 80 -0.54 18.03 5.50
N ALA A 81 -1.87 18.08 5.28
CA ALA A 81 -2.46 18.54 4.03
C ALA A 81 -2.11 20.02 3.75
N GLU A 82 -2.12 20.88 4.78
CA GLU A 82 -1.70 22.28 4.67
C GLU A 82 -0.21 22.40 4.27
N SER A 83 0.66 21.59 4.88
CA SER A 83 2.09 21.55 4.52
C SER A 83 2.30 21.13 3.06
N VAL A 84 1.61 20.08 2.61
CA VAL A 84 1.67 19.61 1.21
C VAL A 84 1.16 20.71 0.25
N HIS A 85 0.06 21.39 0.60
CA HIS A 85 -0.47 22.48 -0.21
C HIS A 85 0.53 23.64 -0.32
N ALA A 86 1.10 24.06 0.79
CA ALA A 86 2.05 25.15 0.83
C ALA A 86 3.34 24.87 0.02
N GLY A 87 3.83 23.60 0.08
CA GLY A 87 5.05 23.19 -0.62
C GLY A 87 4.85 22.89 -2.10
N HIS A 88 3.71 22.34 -2.49
CA HIS A 88 3.52 21.72 -3.82
C HIS A 88 2.25 22.14 -4.56
N GLY A 89 1.33 22.82 -3.90
CA GLY A 89 0.09 23.36 -4.50
C GLY A 89 -0.98 22.32 -4.85
N GLY A 90 -0.62 21.02 -4.97
CA GLY A 90 -1.59 19.98 -5.30
C GLY A 90 -0.99 18.57 -5.21
N VAL A 91 -1.84 17.55 -5.30
CA VAL A 91 -1.49 16.11 -5.21
C VAL A 91 -2.03 15.36 -6.40
N ASP A 92 -1.18 14.63 -7.10
CA ASP A 92 -1.56 13.81 -8.24
C ASP A 92 -1.84 12.35 -7.83
N VAL A 93 -1.15 11.86 -6.81
CA VAL A 93 -1.32 10.50 -6.31
C VAL A 93 -1.30 10.48 -4.79
N LEU A 94 -2.31 9.86 -4.20
CA LEU A 94 -2.33 9.51 -2.78
C LEU A 94 -2.17 8.00 -2.63
N VAL A 95 -1.12 7.55 -1.91
CA VAL A 95 -0.93 6.15 -1.55
C VAL A 95 -1.16 5.99 -0.04
N ASN A 96 -2.28 5.39 0.34
CA ASN A 96 -2.59 5.03 1.72
C ASN A 96 -1.93 3.69 2.04
N ASN A 97 -0.71 3.74 2.58
CA ASN A 97 0.06 2.54 2.92
C ASN A 97 0.24 2.34 4.43
N ALA A 98 0.18 3.40 5.24
CA ALA A 98 0.29 3.25 6.70
C ALA A 98 -0.62 2.14 7.24
N GLY A 99 -0.06 1.25 8.05
CA GLY A 99 -0.81 0.11 8.56
C GLY A 99 -0.06 -0.64 9.66
N ILE A 100 -0.84 -1.24 10.56
CA ILE A 100 -0.38 -2.08 11.66
C ILE A 100 -1.13 -3.40 11.67
N MET A 101 -0.58 -4.40 12.34
CA MET A 101 -1.18 -5.72 12.50
C MET A 101 -0.97 -6.21 13.93
N ALA A 102 -2.07 -6.50 14.63
CA ALA A 102 -2.06 -7.21 15.90
C ALA A 102 -2.13 -8.73 15.63
N ASN A 103 -1.30 -9.51 16.34
CA ASN A 103 -1.36 -10.98 16.32
C ASN A 103 -1.88 -11.49 17.66
N ARG A 104 -3.19 -11.46 17.82
CA ARG A 104 -3.88 -11.90 19.03
C ARG A 104 -5.09 -12.76 18.68
N SER A 105 -5.39 -13.75 19.52
CA SER A 105 -6.69 -14.44 19.38
C SER A 105 -7.84 -13.48 19.69
N VAL A 106 -9.05 -13.75 19.20
CA VAL A 106 -10.23 -12.93 19.50
C VAL A 106 -10.48 -12.81 21.00
N ALA A 107 -10.13 -13.85 21.77
CA ALA A 107 -10.28 -13.83 23.23
C ALA A 107 -9.27 -12.93 23.94
N ASP A 108 -8.07 -12.74 23.36
CA ASP A 108 -6.96 -12.00 23.95
C ASP A 108 -6.83 -10.58 23.37
N GLU A 109 -7.48 -10.28 22.23
CA GLU A 109 -7.44 -8.97 21.61
C GLU A 109 -8.26 -7.98 22.43
N THR A 110 -7.60 -6.91 22.89
CA THR A 110 -8.31 -5.86 23.63
C THR A 110 -9.08 -4.94 22.69
N VAL A 111 -10.15 -4.30 23.23
CA VAL A 111 -10.89 -3.26 22.47
C VAL A 111 -9.95 -2.13 22.03
N ALA A 112 -8.96 -1.78 22.86
CA ALA A 112 -7.97 -0.75 22.51
C ALA A 112 -7.07 -1.18 21.33
N ASP A 113 -6.64 -2.45 21.27
CA ASP A 113 -5.88 -2.98 20.11
C ASP A 113 -6.74 -2.96 18.83
N TRP A 114 -8.01 -3.36 18.95
CA TRP A 114 -8.99 -3.29 17.87
C TRP A 114 -9.17 -1.86 17.37
N ASP A 115 -9.49 -0.93 18.28
CA ASP A 115 -9.73 0.47 17.94
C ASP A 115 -8.51 1.13 17.29
N LEU A 116 -7.30 0.83 17.78
CA LEU A 116 -6.07 1.32 17.17
C LEU A 116 -5.88 0.76 15.75
N THR A 117 -6.12 -0.54 15.56
CA THR A 117 -6.01 -1.17 14.23
C THR A 117 -6.99 -0.55 13.24
N MET A 118 -8.24 -0.34 13.66
CA MET A 118 -9.26 0.31 12.84
C MET A 118 -8.92 1.79 12.57
N ALA A 119 -8.39 2.49 13.57
CA ALA A 119 -7.99 3.89 13.43
C ALA A 119 -6.88 4.07 12.40
N VAL A 120 -5.81 3.25 12.49
CA VAL A 120 -4.68 3.33 11.54
C VAL A 120 -5.09 2.83 10.16
N ASN A 121 -5.60 1.58 10.09
CA ASN A 121 -5.74 0.88 8.81
C ASN A 121 -6.95 1.31 7.98
N LEU A 122 -8.01 1.82 8.60
CA LEU A 122 -9.27 2.13 7.90
C LEU A 122 -9.65 3.61 8.02
N ARG A 123 -9.72 4.16 9.26
CA ARG A 123 -10.05 5.57 9.44
C ARG A 123 -8.98 6.50 8.87
N GLY A 124 -7.69 6.13 9.01
CA GLY A 124 -6.57 6.88 8.43
C GLY A 124 -6.70 7.11 6.93
N PRO A 125 -6.84 6.06 6.09
CA PRO A 125 -7.12 6.21 4.66
C PRO A 125 -8.33 7.08 4.32
N PHE A 126 -9.39 7.02 5.12
CA PHE A 126 -10.56 7.91 4.97
C PHE A 126 -10.20 9.36 5.25
N LEU A 127 -9.50 9.66 6.37
CA LEU A 127 -9.08 11.02 6.72
C LEU A 127 -8.12 11.60 5.67
N MET A 128 -7.15 10.81 5.22
CA MET A 128 -6.23 11.23 4.16
C MET A 128 -6.98 11.57 2.86
N ALA A 129 -7.90 10.72 2.42
CA ALA A 129 -8.72 10.99 1.24
C ALA A 129 -9.54 12.27 1.44
N LYS A 130 -10.22 12.43 2.59
CA LYS A 130 -11.06 13.59 2.92
C LYS A 130 -10.29 14.92 2.83
N HIS A 131 -9.10 14.99 3.44
CA HIS A 131 -8.35 16.25 3.57
C HIS A 131 -7.43 16.55 2.37
N LEU A 132 -7.01 15.52 1.59
CA LEU A 132 -6.24 15.73 0.37
C LEU A 132 -7.10 15.88 -0.89
N LEU A 133 -8.40 15.53 -0.85
CA LEU A 133 -9.31 15.66 -1.98
C LEU A 133 -9.27 17.04 -2.63
N PRO A 134 -9.34 18.18 -1.89
CA PRO A 134 -9.27 19.51 -2.51
C PRO A 134 -7.96 19.78 -3.27
N LEU A 135 -6.88 19.08 -2.91
CA LEU A 135 -5.56 19.19 -3.57
C LEU A 135 -5.44 18.28 -4.80
N MET A 136 -6.38 17.34 -4.98
CA MET A 136 -6.43 16.41 -6.10
C MET A 136 -7.39 16.85 -7.21
N GLU A 137 -8.36 17.70 -6.89
CA GLU A 137 -9.33 18.19 -7.85
C GLU A 137 -8.65 19.01 -8.95
N GLY A 138 -9.04 18.76 -10.20
CA GLY A 138 -8.50 19.46 -11.38
C GLY A 138 -7.06 19.05 -11.79
N ARG A 139 -6.46 18.09 -11.09
CA ARG A 139 -5.16 17.52 -11.49
C ARG A 139 -5.32 16.60 -12.70
N ASP A 140 -4.22 16.38 -13.42
CA ASP A 140 -4.22 15.46 -14.56
C ASP A 140 -4.11 14.00 -14.08
N ASN A 141 -5.13 13.20 -14.41
CA ASN A 141 -5.21 11.77 -14.07
C ASN A 141 -4.93 11.45 -12.58
N PRO A 142 -5.63 12.10 -11.63
CA PRO A 142 -5.38 11.88 -10.21
C PRO A 142 -5.80 10.47 -9.77
N ALA A 143 -5.05 9.90 -8.82
CA ALA A 143 -5.29 8.54 -8.36
C ALA A 143 -5.09 8.37 -6.85
N ILE A 144 -5.98 7.60 -6.23
CA ILE A 144 -5.83 7.09 -4.87
C ILE A 144 -5.54 5.60 -4.97
N VAL A 145 -4.47 5.14 -4.31
CA VAL A 145 -4.14 3.72 -4.19
C VAL A 145 -4.07 3.34 -2.71
N ASN A 146 -4.96 2.46 -2.30
CA ASN A 146 -5.01 1.96 -0.92
C ASN A 146 -4.27 0.63 -0.82
N ILE A 147 -3.38 0.48 0.17
CA ILE A 147 -2.74 -0.81 0.44
C ILE A 147 -3.66 -1.64 1.35
N GLY A 148 -4.38 -2.54 0.70
CA GLY A 148 -5.21 -3.56 1.33
C GLY A 148 -4.38 -4.75 1.84
N SER A 149 -4.95 -5.95 1.71
CA SER A 149 -4.30 -7.24 1.96
C SER A 149 -5.16 -8.35 1.36
N ILE A 150 -4.56 -9.49 1.03
CA ILE A 150 -5.34 -10.72 0.79
C ILE A 150 -6.16 -11.11 2.03
N GLU A 151 -5.79 -10.66 3.22
CA GLU A 151 -6.57 -10.86 4.44
C GLU A 151 -7.84 -9.99 4.52
N GLY A 152 -8.06 -9.08 3.59
CA GLY A 152 -9.36 -8.46 3.35
C GLY A 152 -10.29 -9.29 2.47
N LEU A 153 -9.80 -10.38 1.87
CA LEU A 153 -10.53 -11.35 1.04
C LEU A 153 -10.68 -12.72 1.73
N GLY A 154 -9.71 -13.08 2.57
CA GLY A 154 -9.69 -14.23 3.46
C GLY A 154 -9.21 -13.80 4.83
N ALA A 155 -8.76 -14.74 5.68
CA ALA A 155 -8.20 -14.40 6.99
C ALA A 155 -7.19 -15.46 7.45
N ASN A 156 -6.17 -15.02 8.19
CA ASN A 156 -5.35 -15.89 9.02
C ASN A 156 -5.89 -15.93 10.45
N ALA A 157 -5.61 -17.00 11.16
CA ALA A 157 -5.90 -17.09 12.59
C ALA A 157 -5.19 -15.95 13.35
N ARG A 158 -5.83 -15.41 14.39
CA ARG A 158 -5.28 -14.38 15.29
C ARG A 158 -5.14 -12.98 14.65
N HIS A 159 -5.82 -12.69 13.55
CA HIS A 159 -5.77 -11.42 12.82
C HIS A 159 -7.17 -10.79 12.64
N ALA A 160 -8.05 -10.89 13.65
CA ALA A 160 -9.45 -10.47 13.52
C ALA A 160 -9.59 -8.99 13.14
N SER A 161 -8.98 -8.08 13.91
CA SER A 161 -9.02 -6.63 13.65
C SER A 161 -8.34 -6.29 12.32
N TYR A 162 -7.21 -6.92 12.03
CA TYR A 162 -6.48 -6.70 10.79
C TYR A 162 -7.32 -7.08 9.57
N ALA A 163 -7.86 -8.30 9.53
CA ALA A 163 -8.69 -8.77 8.43
C ALA A 163 -9.94 -7.89 8.25
N ALA A 164 -10.61 -7.53 9.36
CA ALA A 164 -11.75 -6.62 9.33
C ALA A 164 -11.38 -5.24 8.77
N SER A 165 -10.25 -4.67 9.22
CA SER A 165 -9.79 -3.36 8.73
C SER A 165 -9.46 -3.40 7.24
N LYS A 166 -8.78 -4.46 6.75
CA LYS A 166 -8.41 -4.59 5.33
C LYS A 166 -9.61 -4.88 4.43
N ALA A 167 -10.60 -5.64 4.90
CA ALA A 167 -11.89 -5.77 4.23
C ALA A 167 -12.62 -4.42 4.16
N GLY A 168 -12.57 -3.62 5.23
CA GLY A 168 -13.07 -2.24 5.27
C GLY A 168 -12.40 -1.34 4.24
N VAL A 169 -11.07 -1.42 4.08
CA VAL A 169 -10.31 -0.69 3.05
C VAL A 169 -10.79 -1.05 1.64
N HIS A 170 -11.08 -2.34 1.37
CA HIS A 170 -11.63 -2.76 0.08
C HIS A 170 -13.02 -2.18 -0.17
N GLY A 171 -13.86 -2.06 0.89
CA GLY A 171 -15.16 -1.37 0.84
C GLY A 171 -15.01 0.13 0.59
N LEU A 172 -14.14 0.79 1.37
CA LEU A 172 -13.83 2.21 1.23
C LEU A 172 -13.32 2.55 -0.19
N THR A 173 -12.46 1.70 -0.76
CA THR A 173 -11.93 1.86 -2.12
C THR A 173 -13.06 1.95 -3.15
N ARG A 174 -14.06 1.07 -3.06
CA ARG A 174 -15.22 1.09 -3.97
C ARG A 174 -16.09 2.33 -3.76
N ALA A 175 -16.32 2.72 -2.50
CA ALA A 175 -17.08 3.93 -2.19
C ALA A 175 -16.40 5.18 -2.76
N LEU A 176 -15.10 5.37 -2.48
CA LEU A 176 -14.33 6.49 -3.03
C LEU A 176 -14.28 6.49 -4.56
N ALA A 177 -14.18 5.33 -5.21
CA ALA A 177 -14.20 5.24 -6.67
C ALA A 177 -15.50 5.75 -7.27
N VAL A 178 -16.64 5.47 -6.62
CA VAL A 178 -17.98 5.94 -7.06
C VAL A 178 -18.15 7.42 -6.78
N ASP A 179 -17.78 7.86 -5.58
CA ASP A 179 -17.98 9.26 -5.15
C ASP A 179 -17.08 10.23 -5.92
N LEU A 180 -15.82 9.82 -6.20
CA LEU A 180 -14.80 10.72 -6.77
C LEU A 180 -14.65 10.56 -8.30
N GLY A 181 -15.22 9.50 -8.88
CA GLY A 181 -15.19 9.27 -10.33
C GLY A 181 -15.69 10.45 -11.17
N PRO A 182 -16.81 11.14 -10.79
CA PRO A 182 -17.27 12.33 -11.51
C PRO A 182 -16.27 13.50 -11.51
N ALA A 183 -15.35 13.56 -10.52
CA ALA A 183 -14.25 14.53 -10.47
C ALA A 183 -12.98 14.03 -11.21
N GLY A 184 -13.06 12.88 -11.90
CA GLY A 184 -11.94 12.30 -12.63
C GLY A 184 -10.90 11.60 -11.75
N ILE A 185 -11.16 11.44 -10.44
CA ILE A 185 -10.23 10.80 -9.50
C ILE A 185 -10.52 9.30 -9.45
N ARG A 186 -9.52 8.48 -9.74
CA ARG A 186 -9.62 7.02 -9.64
C ARG A 186 -9.19 6.56 -8.26
N CYS A 187 -9.86 5.52 -7.73
CA CYS A 187 -9.48 4.91 -6.45
C CYS A 187 -9.44 3.39 -6.59
N ASN A 188 -8.27 2.79 -6.32
CA ASN A 188 -8.07 1.35 -6.36
C ASN A 188 -7.35 0.86 -5.10
N ALA A 189 -7.43 -0.45 -4.84
CA ALA A 189 -6.64 -1.09 -3.80
C ALA A 189 -5.67 -2.12 -4.40
N VAL A 190 -4.49 -2.22 -3.82
CA VAL A 190 -3.59 -3.36 -3.99
C VAL A 190 -3.73 -4.24 -2.76
N ALA A 191 -3.90 -5.54 -2.95
CA ALA A 191 -4.00 -6.55 -1.89
C ALA A 191 -2.78 -7.48 -1.94
N PRO A 192 -1.68 -7.15 -1.23
CA PRO A 192 -0.49 -7.98 -1.19
C PRO A 192 -0.74 -9.32 -0.51
N GLY A 193 -0.03 -10.36 -0.98
CA GLY A 193 0.17 -11.59 -0.25
C GLY A 193 1.22 -11.44 0.85
N TRP A 194 1.99 -12.52 1.10
CA TRP A 194 3.11 -12.42 2.03
C TRP A 194 4.29 -11.73 1.34
N VAL A 195 4.68 -10.57 1.87
CA VAL A 195 5.78 -9.75 1.35
C VAL A 195 6.89 -9.66 2.39
N ASP A 196 8.15 -9.74 1.98
CA ASP A 196 9.32 -9.65 2.85
C ASP A 196 9.51 -8.23 3.39
N THR A 197 8.90 -7.96 4.54
CA THR A 197 8.96 -6.68 5.27
C THR A 197 9.31 -6.92 6.73
N ASP A 198 9.77 -5.89 7.42
CA ASP A 198 10.08 -6.00 8.86
C ASP A 198 8.86 -6.45 9.68
N LEU A 199 7.65 -6.01 9.28
CA LEU A 199 6.40 -6.47 9.88
C LEU A 199 6.25 -7.99 9.80
N ASN A 200 6.54 -8.58 8.66
CA ASN A 200 6.40 -10.01 8.40
C ASN A 200 7.62 -10.81 8.88
N ARG A 201 8.83 -10.25 8.80
CA ARG A 201 10.06 -10.88 9.34
C ARG A 201 9.93 -11.17 10.83
N ALA A 202 9.28 -10.29 11.60
CA ALA A 202 9.05 -10.51 13.03
C ALA A 202 8.27 -11.80 13.36
N TYR A 203 7.53 -12.37 12.40
CA TYR A 203 6.90 -13.70 12.52
C TYR A 203 7.88 -14.83 12.26
N VAL A 204 8.63 -14.71 11.17
CA VAL A 204 9.60 -15.71 10.73
C VAL A 204 10.74 -15.84 11.75
N ASP A 205 11.21 -14.71 12.28
CA ASP A 205 12.33 -14.67 13.24
C ASP A 205 12.00 -15.32 14.60
N LYS A 206 10.71 -15.51 14.91
CA LYS A 206 10.28 -16.28 16.10
C LYS A 206 10.27 -17.78 15.88
N HIS A 207 10.42 -18.23 14.63
CA HIS A 207 10.41 -19.65 14.33
C HIS A 207 11.79 -20.27 14.59
N PRO A 208 11.89 -21.44 15.27
CA PRO A 208 13.19 -22.09 15.58
C PRO A 208 14.02 -22.42 14.33
N ASP A 209 13.39 -22.69 13.21
CA ASP A 209 14.01 -22.94 11.90
C ASP A 209 13.47 -21.91 10.91
N ARG A 210 14.20 -20.81 10.76
CA ARG A 210 13.85 -19.67 9.92
C ARG A 210 13.78 -20.04 8.43
N ASP A 211 14.75 -20.81 7.95
CA ASP A 211 14.84 -21.16 6.53
C ASP A 211 13.69 -22.07 6.13
N ARG A 212 13.32 -23.02 7.00
CA ARG A 212 12.15 -23.85 6.80
C ARG A 212 10.86 -23.01 6.78
N ALA A 213 10.69 -22.08 7.70
CA ALA A 213 9.51 -21.21 7.71
C ALA A 213 9.37 -20.38 6.42
N ILE A 214 10.49 -19.85 5.91
CA ILE A 214 10.52 -19.12 4.63
C ILE A 214 10.15 -20.07 3.46
N ALA A 215 10.70 -21.27 3.41
CA ALA A 215 10.38 -22.25 2.37
C ALA A 215 8.90 -22.66 2.40
N GLU A 216 8.34 -22.88 3.59
CA GLU A 216 6.92 -23.19 3.76
C GLU A 216 6.03 -22.01 3.29
N LEU A 217 6.38 -20.77 3.64
CA LEU A 217 5.68 -19.57 3.15
C LEU A 217 5.79 -19.42 1.63
N ALA A 218 6.97 -19.65 1.05
CA ALA A 218 7.18 -19.61 -0.40
C ALA A 218 6.31 -20.65 -1.13
N SER A 219 6.16 -21.84 -0.56
CA SER A 219 5.34 -22.93 -1.14
C SER A 219 3.84 -22.63 -1.19
N LEU A 220 3.37 -21.68 -0.39
CA LEU A 220 1.99 -21.23 -0.44
C LEU A 220 1.68 -20.37 -1.69
N HIS A 221 2.72 -19.84 -2.34
CA HIS A 221 2.61 -18.99 -3.52
C HIS A 221 2.94 -19.81 -4.77
N PRO A 222 2.03 -19.97 -5.73
CA PRO A 222 2.30 -20.69 -6.99
C PRO A 222 3.56 -20.23 -7.73
N VAL A 223 3.96 -18.97 -7.60
CA VAL A 223 5.22 -18.44 -8.18
C VAL A 223 6.48 -18.93 -7.45
N GLY A 224 6.36 -19.69 -6.34
CA GLY A 224 7.48 -20.34 -5.65
C GLY A 224 8.35 -19.42 -4.79
N ARG A 225 7.93 -18.21 -4.50
CA ARG A 225 8.63 -17.27 -3.61
C ARG A 225 7.66 -16.40 -2.80
N ILE A 226 8.15 -15.85 -1.70
CA ILE A 226 7.47 -14.72 -1.04
C ILE A 226 7.61 -13.46 -1.90
N GLY A 227 6.70 -12.50 -1.73
CA GLY A 227 6.73 -11.22 -2.45
C GLY A 227 7.89 -10.33 -1.98
N ASP A 228 8.42 -9.55 -2.90
CA ASP A 228 9.32 -8.43 -2.59
C ASP A 228 8.49 -7.13 -2.52
N PRO A 229 8.83 -6.14 -1.66
CA PRO A 229 8.16 -4.85 -1.64
C PRO A 229 8.06 -4.16 -3.01
N THR A 230 9.02 -4.39 -3.90
CA THR A 230 9.03 -3.86 -5.28
C THR A 230 7.95 -4.48 -6.17
N ASP A 231 7.49 -5.71 -5.91
CA ASP A 231 6.36 -6.31 -6.63
C ASP A 231 5.07 -5.48 -6.41
N VAL A 232 4.89 -5.01 -5.17
CA VAL A 232 3.75 -4.15 -4.80
C VAL A 232 3.92 -2.76 -5.39
N ALA A 233 5.11 -2.17 -5.26
CA ALA A 233 5.42 -0.82 -5.75
C ALA A 233 5.20 -0.70 -7.26
N ALA A 234 5.53 -1.70 -8.05
CA ALA A 234 5.31 -1.73 -9.50
C ALA A 234 3.81 -1.65 -9.84
N THR A 235 2.96 -2.36 -9.11
CA THR A 235 1.51 -2.34 -9.31
C THR A 235 0.91 -0.99 -8.88
N VAL A 236 1.37 -0.42 -7.77
CA VAL A 236 0.95 0.92 -7.31
C VAL A 236 1.30 1.99 -8.34
N LEU A 237 2.52 1.96 -8.89
CA LEU A 237 2.91 2.86 -9.96
C LEU A 237 1.98 2.73 -11.16
N TRP A 238 1.77 1.50 -11.68
CA TRP A 238 0.89 1.28 -12.83
C TRP A 238 -0.52 1.81 -12.59
N LEU A 239 -1.14 1.53 -11.44
CA LEU A 239 -2.46 2.05 -11.07
C LEU A 239 -2.52 3.58 -11.05
N SER A 240 -1.38 4.24 -10.89
CA SER A 240 -1.26 5.69 -10.83
C SER A 240 -1.02 6.33 -12.21
N THR A 241 -0.75 5.54 -13.26
CA THR A 241 -0.49 6.04 -14.61
C THR A 241 -1.77 6.17 -15.45
N PRO A 242 -1.74 6.91 -16.56
CA PRO A 242 -2.82 6.96 -17.55
C PRO A 242 -3.18 5.59 -18.15
N ASP A 243 -2.24 4.63 -18.18
CA ASP A 243 -2.50 3.26 -18.69
C ASP A 243 -3.57 2.52 -17.86
N ALA A 244 -3.75 2.91 -16.60
CA ALA A 244 -4.84 2.44 -15.74
C ALA A 244 -6.09 3.36 -15.77
N GLY A 245 -6.23 4.24 -16.77
CA GLY A 245 -7.25 5.29 -16.83
C GLY A 245 -8.69 4.80 -16.79
N PHE A 246 -8.96 3.54 -17.15
CA PHE A 246 -10.30 2.92 -17.05
C PHE A 246 -10.41 1.91 -15.90
N VAL A 247 -9.47 1.92 -14.96
CA VAL A 247 -9.44 1.02 -13.78
C VAL A 247 -9.73 1.85 -12.53
N THR A 248 -10.92 1.65 -11.94
CA THR A 248 -11.31 2.27 -10.66
C THR A 248 -12.21 1.32 -9.87
N GLY A 249 -12.22 1.43 -8.54
CA GLY A 249 -13.00 0.58 -7.64
C GLY A 249 -12.49 -0.86 -7.51
N GLN A 250 -11.31 -1.18 -8.06
CA GLN A 250 -10.78 -2.53 -8.08
C GLN A 250 -9.92 -2.85 -6.87
N VAL A 251 -9.87 -4.13 -6.52
CA VAL A 251 -8.92 -4.70 -5.55
C VAL A 251 -8.05 -5.70 -6.32
N LEU A 252 -6.80 -5.30 -6.58
CA LEU A 252 -5.84 -6.14 -7.30
C LEU A 252 -5.00 -6.93 -6.31
N THR A 253 -5.09 -8.26 -6.36
CA THR A 253 -4.21 -9.13 -5.59
C THR A 253 -2.82 -9.16 -6.20
N VAL A 254 -1.80 -8.95 -5.37
CA VAL A 254 -0.37 -9.08 -5.71
C VAL A 254 0.22 -10.08 -4.72
N ASP A 255 -0.06 -11.35 -4.98
CA ASP A 255 0.08 -12.43 -4.00
C ASP A 255 0.77 -13.70 -4.56
N GLY A 256 1.37 -13.60 -5.73
CA GLY A 256 2.01 -14.74 -6.38
C GLY A 256 1.07 -15.92 -6.65
N GLY A 257 -0.25 -15.65 -6.75
CA GLY A 257 -1.29 -16.64 -7.02
C GLY A 257 -1.81 -17.36 -5.77
N ARG A 258 -1.44 -16.91 -4.55
CA ARG A 258 -1.84 -17.57 -3.30
C ARG A 258 -3.35 -17.73 -3.16
N MET A 259 -4.12 -16.69 -3.50
CA MET A 259 -5.59 -16.71 -3.41
C MET A 259 -6.26 -17.44 -4.57
N SER A 260 -5.53 -17.73 -5.65
CA SER A 260 -6.05 -18.46 -6.82
C SER A 260 -5.92 -19.98 -6.68
N ARG A 261 -5.17 -20.46 -5.68
CA ARG A 261 -4.90 -21.89 -5.49
C ARG A 261 -6.08 -22.58 -4.79
N LEU A 262 -6.69 -23.51 -5.48
CA LEU A 262 -7.61 -24.49 -4.88
C LEU A 262 -6.81 -25.73 -4.49
N SER A 263 -6.84 -26.11 -3.21
CA SER A 263 -6.16 -27.31 -2.71
C SER A 263 -7.06 -28.53 -2.88
N LEU A 264 -6.54 -29.56 -3.53
CA LEU A 264 -7.13 -30.90 -3.46
C LEU A 264 -6.79 -31.55 -2.11
N PRO A 265 -7.64 -32.45 -1.59
CA PRO A 265 -7.27 -33.30 -0.46
C PRO A 265 -5.95 -34.04 -0.76
N PRO A 266 -5.05 -34.25 0.23
CA PRO A 266 -3.78 -34.93 0.02
C PRO A 266 -3.91 -36.29 -0.68
N SER A 267 -4.99 -37.03 -0.40
CA SER A 267 -5.30 -38.33 -1.03
C SER A 267 -5.62 -38.26 -2.52
N LEU A 268 -5.81 -37.06 -3.09
CA LEU A 268 -6.10 -36.81 -4.51
C LEU A 268 -5.03 -35.97 -5.18
N ALA A 269 -3.98 -35.57 -4.44
CA ALA A 269 -2.94 -34.67 -4.92
C ALA A 269 -1.69 -35.41 -5.45
N ASP A 270 -1.56 -36.72 -5.20
CA ASP A 270 -0.33 -37.49 -5.45
C ASP A 270 -0.15 -37.95 -6.91
N ASP A 271 -1.06 -37.62 -7.83
CA ASP A 271 -1.00 -38.05 -9.24
C ASP A 271 -0.80 -36.89 -10.25
N ALA A 272 -0.27 -35.72 -9.82
CA ALA A 272 -0.07 -34.56 -10.71
C ALA A 272 1.40 -34.14 -10.82
#